data_ba74f01d2a029f89dfbf5ce7b7357180
#
_entry.id   ba74f01d2a029f89dfbf5ce7b7357180
#
_cell.length_a   1.000
_cell.length_b   1.000
_cell.length_c   1.000
_cell.angle_alpha   90.00
_cell.angle_beta   90.00
_cell.angle_gamma   90.00
#
_symmetry.space_group_name_H-M   'P 1'
#
loop_
_entity.id
_entity.type
_entity.pdbx_description
1 polymer ?
#
loop_
_entity_poly.entity_id
_entity_poly.type
_entity_poly.pdbx_seq_one_letter_code
_entity_poly.pdbx_strand_id
1 'polypeptide(L)'
;MKTKVIFSIFFIMTAHFAFAEERLRLEKADLLENVTVNGVSMQYLKGNVIFRKGEMVLKCDWARFNRKTEQSFLYGNVSTQKDVQKMTCDSLFVDSPKDLMIAYSNVNFVDTTYSLNSDMLHYFSELDSGSATG
;
A
#
# COMPACT_ATOMS: atom_id res chain seq x y z
N MET A 1 -1.28 19.35 41.92
CA MET A 1 -1.58 20.28 40.85
C MET A 1 -0.74 20.09 39.61
N LYS A 2 0.55 19.97 39.75
CA LYS A 2 1.45 19.72 38.59
C LYS A 2 1.20 18.39 37.91
N THR A 3 0.77 17.40 38.66
CA THR A 3 0.45 16.07 38.11
C THR A 3 -0.73 16.08 37.15
N LYS A 4 -1.69 16.93 37.33
CA LYS A 4 -2.86 17.03 36.44
C LYS A 4 -2.50 17.56 35.07
N VAL A 5 -1.57 18.51 35.02
CA VAL A 5 -1.10 19.06 33.75
C VAL A 5 -0.34 18.03 32.93
N ILE A 6 0.49 17.24 33.60
CA ILE A 6 1.25 16.15 32.95
C ILE A 6 0.31 15.09 32.39
N PHE A 7 -0.74 14.74 33.11
CA PHE A 7 -1.75 13.81 32.65
C PHE A 7 -2.45 14.26 31.38
N SER A 8 -2.78 15.53 31.33
CA SER A 8 -3.44 16.12 30.15
C SER A 8 -2.55 16.07 28.91
N ILE A 9 -1.26 16.36 29.07
CA ILE A 9 -0.30 16.29 27.96
C ILE A 9 -0.14 14.85 27.46
N PHE A 10 -0.10 13.89 28.36
CA PHE A 10 0.02 12.49 28.02
C PHE A 10 -1.17 11.99 27.20
N PHE A 11 -2.36 12.41 27.56
CA PHE A 11 -3.59 12.07 26.85
C PHE A 11 -3.59 12.62 25.42
N ILE A 12 -3.09 13.83 25.23
CA ILE A 12 -2.99 14.44 23.90
C ILE A 12 -2.03 13.67 23.01
N MET A 13 -0.93 13.18 23.55
CA MET A 13 0.02 12.36 22.80
C MET A 13 -0.58 11.05 22.31
N THR A 14 -1.39 10.40 23.14
CA THR A 14 -2.05 9.15 22.73
C THR A 14 -3.08 9.40 21.65
N ALA A 15 -3.77 10.51 21.67
CA ALA A 15 -4.71 10.88 20.63
C ALA A 15 -4.00 11.10 19.27
N HIS A 16 -2.82 11.69 19.29
CA HIS A 16 -2.03 11.85 18.06
C HIS A 16 -1.60 10.53 17.46
N PHE A 17 -1.30 9.54 18.28
CA PHE A 17 -0.91 8.23 17.81
C PHE A 17 -2.05 7.51 17.08
N ALA A 18 -3.30 7.79 17.41
CA ALA A 18 -4.46 7.18 16.77
C ALA A 18 -4.62 7.59 15.30
N PHE A 19 -3.98 8.66 14.88
CA PHE A 19 -3.98 9.13 13.49
C PHE A 19 -2.71 8.78 12.73
N ALA A 20 -1.92 7.83 13.23
CA ALA A 20 -0.76 7.35 12.52
C ALA A 20 -1.16 6.84 11.13
N GLU A 21 -0.49 7.33 10.11
CA GLU A 21 -0.82 7.07 8.74
C GLU A 21 -0.67 5.60 8.34
N GLU A 22 -1.55 5.17 7.46
CA GLU A 22 -1.45 3.87 6.79
C GLU A 22 -0.45 3.97 5.65
N ARG A 23 0.82 3.83 5.94
CA ARG A 23 1.86 3.82 4.92
C ARG A 23 2.15 2.41 4.44
N LEU A 24 2.57 2.32 3.19
CA LEU A 24 3.05 1.07 2.63
C LEU A 24 4.36 0.69 3.33
N ARG A 25 4.39 -0.49 3.93
CA ARG A 25 5.57 -1.01 4.62
C ARG A 25 5.95 -2.37 4.07
N LEU A 26 7.23 -2.55 3.81
CA LEU A 26 7.74 -3.85 3.41
C LEU A 26 7.77 -4.79 4.62
N GLU A 27 7.11 -5.94 4.49
CA GLU A 27 7.13 -6.96 5.52
C GLU A 27 8.12 -8.07 5.20
N LYS A 28 8.17 -8.50 3.93
CA LYS A 28 9.00 -9.63 3.53
C LYS A 28 9.41 -9.52 2.07
N ALA A 29 10.62 -9.93 1.77
CA ALA A 29 11.10 -10.20 0.42
C ALA A 29 12.26 -11.18 0.52
N ASP A 30 12.44 -12.05 -0.47
CA ASP A 30 13.56 -12.97 -0.48
C ASP A 30 14.87 -12.26 -0.79
N LEU A 31 14.83 -11.25 -1.65
CA LEU A 31 16.00 -10.47 -2.04
C LEU A 31 15.65 -8.99 -2.06
N LEU A 32 16.55 -8.18 -1.53
CA LEU A 32 16.43 -6.73 -1.57
C LEU A 32 17.74 -6.14 -2.08
N GLU A 33 17.65 -5.31 -3.12
CA GLU A 33 18.79 -4.59 -3.67
C GLU A 33 18.53 -3.09 -3.66
N ASN A 34 19.55 -2.32 -3.29
CA ASN A 34 19.51 -0.86 -3.40
C ASN A 34 20.33 -0.44 -4.59
N VAL A 35 19.71 0.27 -5.52
CA VAL A 35 20.37 0.75 -6.74
C VAL A 35 20.16 2.24 -6.84
N THR A 36 21.25 2.97 -7.10
CA THR A 36 21.20 4.41 -7.32
C THR A 36 21.51 4.71 -8.78
N VAL A 37 20.57 5.32 -9.48
CA VAL A 37 20.72 5.72 -10.88
C VAL A 37 20.40 7.20 -11.00
N ASN A 38 21.34 7.97 -11.53
CA ASN A 38 21.19 9.43 -11.70
C ASN A 38 20.76 10.14 -10.40
N GLY A 39 21.33 9.73 -9.27
CA GLY A 39 21.04 10.32 -7.97
C GLY A 39 19.73 9.87 -7.35
N VAL A 40 18.99 8.97 -7.99
CA VAL A 40 17.73 8.43 -7.46
C VAL A 40 17.98 7.04 -6.89
N SER A 41 17.65 6.87 -5.61
CA SER A 41 17.75 5.58 -4.92
C SER A 41 16.47 4.79 -5.09
N MET A 42 16.62 3.60 -5.65
CA MET A 42 15.51 2.64 -5.82
C MET A 42 15.82 1.36 -5.07
N GLN A 43 14.82 0.80 -4.43
CA GLN A 43 14.91 -0.54 -3.87
C GLN A 43 14.21 -1.51 -4.80
N TYR A 44 14.90 -2.59 -5.13
CA TYR A 44 14.35 -3.69 -5.91
C TYR A 44 14.14 -4.89 -4.99
N LEU A 45 12.94 -5.43 -5.03
CA LEU A 45 12.51 -6.54 -4.17
C LEU A 45 12.12 -7.70 -5.07
N LYS A 46 12.56 -8.90 -4.72
CA LYS A 46 12.31 -10.07 -5.54
C LYS A 46 12.03 -11.29 -4.68
N GLY A 47 11.01 -12.04 -5.10
CA GLY A 47 10.63 -13.30 -4.47
C GLY A 47 9.78 -13.13 -3.21
N ASN A 48 8.56 -13.62 -3.26
CA ASN A 48 7.63 -13.64 -2.12
C ASN A 48 7.53 -12.29 -1.41
N VAL A 49 7.33 -11.25 -2.21
CA VAL A 49 7.29 -9.89 -1.68
C VAL A 49 5.94 -9.64 -1.01
N ILE A 50 5.97 -9.16 0.21
CA ILE A 50 4.78 -8.84 1.00
C ILE A 50 4.92 -7.44 1.55
N PHE A 51 3.94 -6.59 1.25
CA PHE A 51 3.79 -5.28 1.85
C PHE A 51 2.54 -5.25 2.71
N ARG A 52 2.53 -4.34 3.67
CA ARG A 52 1.34 -4.02 4.45
C ARG A 52 1.05 -2.53 4.35
N LYS A 53 -0.23 -2.22 4.22
CA LYS A 53 -0.74 -0.85 4.26
C LYS A 53 -1.96 -0.85 5.17
N GLY A 54 -1.77 -0.45 6.44
CA GLY A 54 -2.81 -0.62 7.44
C GLY A 54 -3.18 -2.10 7.61
N GLU A 55 -4.42 -2.44 7.42
CA GLU A 55 -4.91 -3.81 7.47
C GLU A 55 -4.79 -4.54 6.13
N MET A 56 -4.46 -3.81 5.07
CA MET A 56 -4.33 -4.39 3.74
C MET A 56 -3.00 -5.10 3.58
N VAL A 57 -3.04 -6.31 3.03
CA VAL A 57 -1.86 -7.09 2.69
C VAL A 57 -1.71 -7.11 1.17
N LEU A 58 -0.53 -6.74 0.69
CA LEU A 58 -0.21 -6.74 -0.73
C LEU A 58 0.90 -7.75 -0.98
N LYS A 59 0.71 -8.62 -1.97
CA LYS A 59 1.68 -9.66 -2.33
C LYS A 59 2.00 -9.56 -3.80
N CYS A 60 3.25 -9.84 -4.15
CA CYS A 60 3.68 -9.89 -5.55
C CYS A 60 4.96 -10.71 -5.67
N ASP A 61 5.39 -10.94 -6.91
CA ASP A 61 6.63 -11.67 -7.17
C ASP A 61 7.84 -10.77 -7.07
N TRP A 62 7.71 -9.52 -7.51
CA TRP A 62 8.78 -8.55 -7.40
C TRP A 62 8.24 -7.12 -7.43
N ALA A 63 9.03 -6.19 -6.92
CA ALA A 63 8.62 -4.80 -6.79
C ALA A 63 9.83 -3.87 -6.86
N ARG A 64 9.58 -2.61 -7.18
CA ARG A 64 10.55 -1.55 -7.01
C ARG A 64 9.92 -0.43 -6.19
N PHE A 65 10.70 0.13 -5.30
CA PHE A 65 10.25 1.13 -4.35
C PHE A 65 11.17 2.34 -4.38
N ASN A 66 10.60 3.53 -4.58
CA ASN A 66 11.32 4.79 -4.47
C ASN A 66 11.10 5.37 -3.08
N ARG A 67 12.13 5.33 -2.25
CA ARG A 67 12.03 5.78 -0.85
C ARG A 67 11.77 7.27 -0.74
N LYS A 68 12.24 8.04 -1.70
CA LYS A 68 12.11 9.50 -1.67
C LYS A 68 10.68 9.94 -1.97
N THR A 69 10.08 9.35 -3.00
CA THR A 69 8.71 9.69 -3.41
C THR A 69 7.66 8.83 -2.75
N GLU A 70 8.06 7.73 -2.11
CA GLU A 70 7.18 6.72 -1.54
C GLU A 70 6.23 6.13 -2.58
N GLN A 71 6.71 6.02 -3.81
CA GLN A 71 6.01 5.37 -4.90
C GLN A 71 6.57 3.98 -5.13
N SER A 72 5.69 3.03 -5.42
CA SER A 72 6.05 1.63 -5.62
C SER A 72 5.38 1.07 -6.84
N PHE A 73 6.07 0.16 -7.53
CA PHE A 73 5.49 -0.69 -8.56
C PHE A 73 5.62 -2.14 -8.14
N LEU A 74 4.51 -2.85 -8.15
CA LEU A 74 4.44 -4.27 -7.83
C LEU A 74 4.11 -5.04 -9.11
N TYR A 75 4.80 -6.14 -9.34
CA TYR A 75 4.68 -6.91 -10.56
C TYR A 75 4.59 -8.39 -10.29
N GLY A 76 3.84 -9.08 -11.14
CA GLY A 76 3.76 -10.53 -11.14
C GLY A 76 2.88 -11.05 -10.02
N ASN A 77 1.77 -11.67 -10.37
CA ASN A 77 0.83 -12.28 -9.42
C ASN A 77 0.50 -11.35 -8.27
N VAL A 78 0.17 -10.10 -8.60
CA VAL A 78 -0.14 -9.09 -7.60
C VAL A 78 -1.49 -9.39 -6.98
N SER A 79 -1.56 -9.38 -5.65
CA SER A 79 -2.82 -9.50 -4.94
C SER A 79 -2.86 -8.53 -3.77
N THR A 80 -4.04 -7.99 -3.51
CA THR A 80 -4.31 -7.22 -2.30
C THR A 80 -5.49 -7.85 -1.58
N GLN A 81 -5.46 -7.80 -0.27
CA GLN A 81 -6.57 -8.29 0.54
C GLN A 81 -6.75 -7.42 1.77
N LYS A 82 -7.98 -6.99 1.99
CA LYS A 82 -8.40 -6.29 3.19
C LYS A 82 -9.77 -6.79 3.56
N ASP A 83 -9.87 -7.47 4.70
CA ASP A 83 -11.10 -8.14 5.13
C ASP A 83 -11.62 -9.11 4.05
N VAL A 84 -12.82 -8.86 3.55
CA VAL A 84 -13.47 -9.68 2.52
C VAL A 84 -13.16 -9.19 1.10
N GLN A 85 -12.51 -8.05 0.97
CA GLN A 85 -12.15 -7.48 -0.33
C GLN A 85 -10.82 -8.05 -0.81
N LYS A 86 -10.82 -8.55 -2.04
CA LYS A 86 -9.62 -9.10 -2.66
C LYS A 86 -9.50 -8.59 -4.08
N MET A 87 -8.30 -8.17 -4.44
CA MET A 87 -8.00 -7.76 -5.79
C MET A 87 -6.78 -8.52 -6.29
N THR A 88 -6.82 -8.95 -7.54
CA THR A 88 -5.67 -9.52 -8.23
C THR A 88 -5.45 -8.76 -9.54
N CYS A 89 -4.21 -8.63 -9.95
CA CYS A 89 -3.85 -7.97 -11.20
C CYS A 89 -2.44 -8.36 -11.62
N ASP A 90 -2.02 -7.90 -12.80
CA ASP A 90 -0.67 -8.17 -13.29
C ASP A 90 0.35 -7.20 -12.69
N SER A 91 -0.02 -5.93 -12.56
CA SER A 91 0.84 -4.94 -11.93
C SER A 91 0.04 -3.90 -11.15
N LEU A 92 0.67 -3.31 -10.15
CA LEU A 92 0.04 -2.35 -9.26
C LEU A 92 1.00 -1.20 -9.00
N PHE A 93 0.53 0.03 -9.20
CA PHE A 93 1.24 1.23 -8.80
C PHE A 93 0.64 1.76 -7.50
N VAL A 94 1.50 2.05 -6.53
CA VAL A 94 1.08 2.60 -5.23
C VAL A 94 1.76 3.94 -5.02
N ASP A 95 0.97 4.97 -4.82
CA ASP A 95 1.46 6.31 -4.47
C ASP A 95 1.00 6.60 -3.04
N SER A 96 1.89 6.36 -2.07
CA SER A 96 1.51 6.48 -0.66
C SER A 96 1.14 7.90 -0.25
N PRO A 97 1.86 8.95 -0.67
CA PRO A 97 1.46 10.31 -0.32
C PRO A 97 0.07 10.71 -0.79
N LYS A 98 -0.37 10.17 -1.93
CA LYS A 98 -1.70 10.45 -2.49
C LYS A 98 -2.75 9.44 -2.07
N ASP A 99 -2.35 8.43 -1.33
CA ASP A 99 -3.22 7.32 -0.93
C ASP A 99 -3.93 6.68 -2.13
N LEU A 100 -3.20 6.56 -3.23
CA LEU A 100 -3.71 6.10 -4.51
C LEU A 100 -3.08 4.78 -4.89
N MET A 101 -3.89 3.86 -5.38
CA MET A 101 -3.43 2.62 -6.00
C MET A 101 -4.04 2.51 -7.39
N ILE A 102 -3.24 2.10 -8.37
CA ILE A 102 -3.71 1.86 -9.73
C ILE A 102 -3.30 0.46 -10.13
N ALA A 103 -4.30 -0.38 -10.37
CA ALA A 103 -4.09 -1.74 -10.83
C ALA A 103 -4.19 -1.79 -12.36
N TYR A 104 -3.26 -2.52 -12.98
CA TYR A 104 -3.17 -2.63 -14.43
C TYR A 104 -3.22 -4.08 -14.86
N SER A 105 -3.99 -4.34 -15.89
CA SER A 105 -4.08 -5.60 -16.64
C SER A 105 -4.63 -6.77 -15.82
N ASN A 106 -5.65 -7.37 -16.35
CA ASN A 106 -6.32 -8.52 -15.75
C ASN A 106 -6.73 -8.24 -14.31
N VAL A 107 -7.31 -7.07 -14.10
CA VAL A 107 -7.76 -6.68 -12.75
C VAL A 107 -9.04 -7.41 -12.41
N ASN A 108 -9.03 -8.10 -11.29
CA ASN A 108 -10.19 -8.79 -10.76
C ASN A 108 -10.39 -8.37 -9.31
N PHE A 109 -11.49 -7.69 -9.03
CA PHE A 109 -11.83 -7.23 -7.69
C PHE A 109 -13.07 -7.96 -7.21
N VAL A 110 -13.00 -8.53 -6.02
CA VAL A 110 -14.08 -9.31 -5.41
C VAL A 110 -14.40 -8.77 -4.03
N ASP A 111 -15.67 -8.54 -3.78
CA ASP A 111 -16.24 -8.23 -2.47
C ASP A 111 -17.36 -9.23 -2.20
N THR A 112 -17.96 -9.20 -1.01
CA THR A 112 -19.04 -10.13 -0.65
C THR A 112 -20.27 -10.00 -1.54
N THR A 113 -20.54 -8.82 -2.08
CA THR A 113 -21.75 -8.52 -2.82
C THR A 113 -21.55 -8.43 -4.33
N TYR A 114 -20.31 -8.25 -4.80
CA TYR A 114 -20.04 -8.10 -6.23
C TYR A 114 -18.63 -8.50 -6.59
N SER A 115 -18.43 -8.71 -7.89
CA SER A 115 -17.11 -8.86 -8.48
C SER A 115 -16.98 -7.94 -9.69
N LEU A 116 -15.78 -7.44 -9.92
CA LEU A 116 -15.49 -6.52 -11.01
C LEU A 116 -14.24 -6.99 -11.75
N ASN A 117 -14.34 -7.09 -13.06
CA ASN A 117 -13.20 -7.35 -13.94
C ASN A 117 -12.95 -6.11 -14.79
N SER A 118 -11.70 -5.72 -14.91
CA SER A 118 -11.33 -4.50 -15.63
C SER A 118 -9.90 -4.61 -16.14
N ASP A 119 -9.55 -3.76 -17.10
CA ASP A 119 -8.16 -3.60 -17.54
C ASP A 119 -7.40 -2.65 -16.63
N MET A 120 -8.09 -1.76 -15.96
CA MET A 120 -7.48 -0.81 -15.04
C MET A 120 -8.46 -0.45 -13.92
N LEU A 121 -7.95 -0.36 -12.71
CA LEU A 121 -8.73 0.05 -11.55
C LEU A 121 -7.94 1.09 -10.75
N HIS A 122 -8.54 2.26 -10.56
CA HIS A 122 -8.03 3.28 -9.65
C HIS A 122 -8.73 3.16 -8.31
N TYR A 123 -7.96 3.16 -7.24
CA TYR A 123 -8.49 3.00 -5.89
C TYR A 123 -7.86 4.01 -4.94
N PHE A 124 -8.70 4.73 -4.22
CA PHE A 124 -8.28 5.65 -3.15
C PHE A 124 -8.68 5.03 -1.82
N SER A 125 -7.73 4.51 -1.09
CA SER A 125 -8.02 3.76 0.13
C SER A 125 -8.60 4.64 1.24
N GLU A 126 -8.22 5.90 1.29
CA GLU A 126 -8.72 6.83 2.28
C GLU A 126 -10.21 7.09 2.16
N LEU A 127 -10.70 7.21 0.94
CA LEU A 127 -12.10 7.47 0.67
C LEU A 127 -12.91 6.21 0.42
N ASP A 128 -12.26 5.07 0.41
CA ASP A 128 -12.85 3.78 0.07
C ASP A 128 -13.65 3.83 -1.24
N SER A 129 -13.14 4.59 -2.20
CA SER A 129 -13.76 4.80 -3.49
C SER A 129 -12.82 4.37 -4.60
N GLY A 130 -13.39 4.10 -5.76
CA GLY A 130 -12.60 3.70 -6.90
C GLY A 130 -13.29 3.95 -8.22
N SER A 131 -12.54 3.87 -9.30
CA SER A 131 -13.06 3.91 -10.66
C SER A 131 -12.37 2.84 -11.51
N ALA A 132 -13.11 2.25 -12.42
CA ALA A 132 -12.61 1.19 -13.28
C ALA A 132 -12.81 1.57 -14.75
N THR A 133 -11.85 1.14 -15.58
CA THR A 133 -11.92 1.31 -17.02
C THR A 133 -11.51 0.01 -17.71
N GLY A 134 -12.04 -0.22 -18.87
CA GLY A 134 -11.74 -1.44 -19.61
C GLY A 134 -12.85 -1.96 -20.44
#